data_fb4f5056d17ca1da03bf95fb3fafb765
#
_entry.id   fb4f5056d17ca1da03bf95fb3fafb765
#
_cell.length_a   1.000
_cell.length_b   1.000
_cell.length_c   1.000
_cell.angle_alpha   90.00
_cell.angle_beta   90.00
_cell.angle_gamma   90.00
#
_symmetry.space_group_name_H-M   'P 1'
#
loop_
_entity.id
_entity.type
_entity.pdbx_description
1 polymer ?
#
loop_
_entity_poly.entity_id
_entity_poly.type
_entity_poly.pdbx_seq_one_letter_code
_entity_poly.pdbx_strand_id
1 'polypeptide(L)'
;MNQNKALWEKGDFTRIASSMRESGEGLVERIGVSQGHRVLDLGCGDGTTAVPAARLGADVLGVDIARNLVEAGNRRVEEAGLTNLAFQEGDACDLGDLDDESFDLVMSIFGAMFAPKPFDVAKEMVRVARPGGRIVMGNWIPGDPTLVAQILKISSAYSPPPPEGFVSPMSWGIAEHVAERFVAAGVSENKISCEPDTFVFNAPVPPSEFLASFKTYYGPTMNAFEAAEANGRANELLGELDALFIAQNQSSDPDATSIPATFLRVTVEP
;
A
#
# COMPACT_ATOMS: atom_id res chain seq x y z
N MET A 1 -3.84 -17.99 -13.06
CA MET A 1 -4.31 -16.68 -12.51
C MET A 1 -3.22 -16.19 -11.56
N ASN A 2 -2.80 -14.93 -11.64
CA ASN A 2 -1.82 -14.35 -10.71
C ASN A 2 -2.41 -14.36 -9.30
N GLN A 3 -1.74 -15.01 -8.34
CA GLN A 3 -2.25 -15.17 -6.97
C GLN A 3 -2.37 -13.82 -6.25
N ASN A 4 -1.48 -12.87 -6.57
CA ASN A 4 -1.53 -11.52 -6.03
C ASN A 4 -2.79 -10.77 -6.53
N LYS A 5 -3.09 -10.87 -7.84
CA LYS A 5 -4.33 -10.31 -8.40
C LYS A 5 -5.58 -10.89 -7.72
N ALA A 6 -5.65 -12.21 -7.58
CA ALA A 6 -6.78 -12.88 -6.93
C ALA A 6 -6.96 -12.43 -5.46
N LEU A 7 -5.87 -12.16 -4.74
CA LEU A 7 -5.91 -11.67 -3.36
C LEU A 7 -6.56 -10.29 -3.27
N TRP A 8 -6.18 -9.37 -4.15
CA TRP A 8 -6.65 -7.98 -4.11
C TRP A 8 -8.02 -7.79 -4.76
N GLU A 9 -8.44 -8.70 -5.64
CA GLU A 9 -9.80 -8.75 -6.21
C GLU A 9 -10.81 -9.48 -5.29
N LYS A 10 -10.34 -10.19 -4.24
CA LYS A 10 -11.19 -10.99 -3.35
C LYS A 10 -12.16 -10.17 -2.53
N GLY A 11 -11.73 -9.01 -2.06
CA GLY A 11 -12.52 -8.14 -1.22
C GLY A 11 -12.90 -6.83 -1.92
N ASP A 12 -13.19 -5.83 -1.10
CA ASP A 12 -13.39 -4.45 -1.54
C ASP A 12 -12.48 -3.53 -0.74
N PHE A 13 -11.22 -3.46 -1.15
CA PHE A 13 -10.22 -2.63 -0.47
C PHE A 13 -10.62 -1.15 -0.40
N THR A 14 -11.53 -0.66 -1.25
CA THR A 14 -11.98 0.73 -1.22
C THR A 14 -12.60 1.11 0.13
N ARG A 15 -13.19 0.13 0.84
CA ARG A 15 -13.76 0.29 2.20
C ARG A 15 -12.69 0.55 3.25
N ILE A 16 -11.53 -0.09 3.11
CA ILE A 16 -10.37 0.16 3.98
C ILE A 16 -9.68 1.45 3.56
N ALA A 17 -9.48 1.65 2.26
CA ALA A 17 -8.85 2.85 1.70
C ALA A 17 -9.55 4.14 2.13
N SER A 18 -10.87 4.12 2.37
CA SER A 18 -11.61 5.29 2.86
C SER A 18 -11.06 5.84 4.19
N SER A 19 -10.58 4.96 5.08
CA SER A 19 -9.97 5.34 6.36
C SER A 19 -8.56 5.92 6.23
N MET A 20 -7.96 5.79 5.05
CA MET A 20 -6.58 6.17 4.76
C MET A 20 -6.46 7.53 4.02
N ARG A 21 -7.58 8.12 3.58
CA ARG A 21 -7.60 9.29 2.68
C ARG A 21 -6.85 10.49 3.23
N GLU A 22 -7.15 10.88 4.46
CA GLU A 22 -6.54 12.04 5.11
C GLU A 22 -5.01 11.90 5.23
N SER A 23 -4.54 10.73 5.68
CA SER A 23 -3.10 10.46 5.76
C SER A 23 -2.44 10.37 4.38
N GLY A 24 -3.16 9.87 3.37
CA GLY A 24 -2.68 9.85 1.98
C GLY A 24 -2.49 11.25 1.42
N GLU A 25 -3.45 12.14 1.65
CA GLU A 25 -3.39 13.56 1.25
C GLU A 25 -2.19 14.27 1.91
N GLY A 26 -2.08 14.17 3.25
CA GLY A 26 -0.95 14.75 3.98
C GLY A 26 0.41 14.15 3.58
N LEU A 27 0.48 12.87 3.22
CA LEU A 27 1.72 12.25 2.73
C LEU A 27 2.12 12.82 1.37
N VAL A 28 1.18 12.95 0.43
CA VAL A 28 1.43 13.51 -0.91
C VAL A 28 1.95 14.95 -0.84
N GLU A 29 1.42 15.76 0.09
CA GLU A 29 1.94 17.12 0.36
C GLU A 29 3.39 17.05 0.87
N ARG A 30 3.70 16.17 1.84
CA ARG A 30 5.07 15.99 2.38
C ARG A 30 6.06 15.45 1.34
N ILE A 31 5.61 14.63 0.40
CA ILE A 31 6.42 14.16 -0.74
C ILE A 31 6.79 15.34 -1.66
N GLY A 32 6.01 16.40 -1.65
CA GLY A 32 6.28 17.59 -2.46
C GLY A 32 5.89 17.42 -3.93
N VAL A 33 4.76 16.78 -4.17
CA VAL A 33 4.14 16.75 -5.50
C VAL A 33 3.76 18.18 -5.89
N SER A 34 4.03 18.56 -7.13
CA SER A 34 3.75 19.91 -7.63
C SER A 34 3.13 19.89 -9.02
N GLN A 35 2.54 21.02 -9.37
CA GLN A 35 1.93 21.23 -10.68
C GLN A 35 2.90 20.92 -11.81
N GLY A 36 2.43 20.15 -12.80
CA GLY A 36 3.19 19.80 -13.98
C GLY A 36 4.12 18.59 -13.80
N HIS A 37 4.26 18.03 -12.59
CA HIS A 37 4.96 16.76 -12.42
C HIS A 37 4.19 15.63 -13.15
N ARG A 38 4.91 14.76 -13.85
CA ARG A 38 4.38 13.47 -14.29
C ARG A 38 4.62 12.43 -13.18
N VAL A 39 3.55 11.89 -12.65
CA VAL A 39 3.57 10.99 -11.48
C VAL A 39 3.03 9.62 -11.85
N LEU A 40 3.78 8.57 -11.53
CA LEU A 40 3.28 7.20 -11.51
C LEU A 40 2.96 6.82 -10.06
N ASP A 41 1.72 6.39 -9.80
CA ASP A 41 1.31 5.78 -8.53
C ASP A 41 1.14 4.27 -8.73
N LEU A 42 2.08 3.47 -8.23
CA LEU A 42 2.20 2.05 -8.49
C LEU A 42 1.62 1.21 -7.34
N GLY A 43 0.67 0.34 -7.64
CA GLY A 43 -0.19 -0.31 -6.65
C GLY A 43 -1.13 0.71 -6.00
N CYS A 44 -1.71 1.56 -6.84
CA CYS A 44 -2.43 2.78 -6.45
C CYS A 44 -3.79 2.52 -5.77
N GLY A 45 -4.30 1.30 -5.82
CA GLY A 45 -5.66 0.99 -5.38
C GLY A 45 -6.68 1.85 -6.12
N ASP A 46 -7.61 2.44 -5.38
CA ASP A 46 -8.59 3.38 -5.90
C ASP A 46 -8.16 4.86 -5.77
N GLY A 47 -6.85 5.11 -5.61
CA GLY A 47 -6.24 6.44 -5.66
C GLY A 47 -6.18 7.21 -4.34
N THR A 48 -5.82 6.57 -3.24
CA THR A 48 -5.58 7.25 -1.94
C THR A 48 -4.50 8.32 -2.05
N THR A 49 -3.50 8.12 -2.89
CA THR A 49 -2.39 9.03 -3.16
C THR A 49 -2.47 9.67 -4.55
N ALA A 50 -2.97 8.95 -5.57
CA ALA A 50 -3.11 9.47 -6.92
C ALA A 50 -4.07 10.66 -7.03
N VAL A 51 -5.23 10.59 -6.36
CA VAL A 51 -6.24 11.67 -6.41
C VAL A 51 -5.71 12.98 -5.81
N PRO A 52 -5.13 13.00 -4.58
CA PRO A 52 -4.55 14.25 -4.06
C PRO A 52 -3.37 14.76 -4.89
N ALA A 53 -2.54 13.89 -5.47
CA ALA A 53 -1.47 14.31 -6.38
C ALA A 53 -2.02 15.04 -7.62
N ALA A 54 -3.08 14.52 -8.23
CA ALA A 54 -3.74 15.17 -9.36
C ALA A 54 -4.39 16.51 -8.98
N ARG A 55 -4.98 16.61 -7.78
CA ARG A 55 -5.52 17.88 -7.24
C ARG A 55 -4.46 18.96 -7.04
N LEU A 56 -3.21 18.58 -6.78
CA LEU A 56 -2.06 19.51 -6.74
C LEU A 56 -1.57 19.92 -8.14
N GLY A 57 -2.20 19.41 -9.21
CA GLY A 57 -1.91 19.76 -10.60
C GLY A 57 -0.85 18.90 -11.26
N ALA A 58 -0.48 17.75 -10.69
CA ALA A 58 0.34 16.76 -11.36
C ALA A 58 -0.46 16.01 -12.45
N ASP A 59 0.22 15.53 -13.49
CA ASP A 59 -0.30 14.58 -14.46
C ASP A 59 -0.03 13.17 -13.95
N VAL A 60 -1.08 12.45 -13.54
CA VAL A 60 -0.94 11.24 -12.74
C VAL A 60 -1.45 10.01 -13.50
N LEU A 61 -0.63 8.96 -13.52
CA LEU A 61 -1.03 7.62 -13.93
C LEU A 61 -1.04 6.70 -12.70
N GLY A 62 -2.21 6.15 -12.36
CA GLY A 62 -2.34 5.10 -11.36
C GLY A 62 -2.30 3.72 -12.02
N VAL A 63 -1.45 2.83 -11.52
CA VAL A 63 -1.35 1.45 -12.00
C VAL A 63 -1.61 0.49 -10.84
N ASP A 64 -2.56 -0.43 -11.02
CA ASP A 64 -2.86 -1.49 -10.04
C ASP A 64 -3.16 -2.82 -10.75
N ILE A 65 -2.85 -3.92 -10.08
CA ILE A 65 -3.09 -5.25 -10.63
C ILE A 65 -4.57 -5.68 -10.52
N ALA A 66 -5.32 -5.06 -9.58
CA ALA A 66 -6.70 -5.39 -9.29
C ALA A 66 -7.66 -4.53 -10.13
N ARG A 67 -8.37 -5.17 -11.06
CA ARG A 67 -9.32 -4.50 -11.95
C ARG A 67 -10.40 -3.73 -11.20
N ASN A 68 -10.98 -4.32 -10.16
CA ASN A 68 -12.02 -3.68 -9.35
C ASN A 68 -11.55 -2.36 -8.70
N LEU A 69 -10.26 -2.26 -8.33
CA LEU A 69 -9.68 -1.05 -7.76
C LEU A 69 -9.43 0.00 -8.84
N VAL A 70 -8.92 -0.40 -10.00
CA VAL A 70 -8.76 0.47 -11.18
C VAL A 70 -10.11 1.08 -11.59
N GLU A 71 -11.15 0.26 -11.69
CA GLU A 71 -12.51 0.72 -12.01
C GLU A 71 -13.06 1.69 -10.94
N ALA A 72 -12.78 1.41 -9.65
CA ALA A 72 -13.16 2.31 -8.57
C ALA A 72 -12.39 3.64 -8.63
N GLY A 73 -11.10 3.60 -8.95
CA GLY A 73 -10.27 4.79 -9.16
C GLY A 73 -10.80 5.66 -10.31
N ASN A 74 -11.10 5.07 -11.46
CA ASN A 74 -11.65 5.80 -12.60
C ASN A 74 -13.02 6.43 -12.30
N ARG A 75 -13.89 5.75 -11.56
CA ARG A 75 -15.14 6.38 -11.07
C ARG A 75 -14.87 7.60 -10.20
N ARG A 76 -13.87 7.54 -9.31
CA ARG A 76 -13.49 8.70 -8.48
C ARG A 76 -12.91 9.86 -9.30
N VAL A 77 -12.20 9.56 -10.40
CA VAL A 77 -11.75 10.59 -11.35
C VAL A 77 -12.94 11.33 -11.97
N GLU A 78 -13.93 10.58 -12.46
CA GLU A 78 -15.15 11.13 -13.05
C GLU A 78 -15.94 11.98 -12.04
N GLU A 79 -16.18 11.44 -10.83
CA GLU A 79 -16.87 12.13 -9.74
C GLU A 79 -16.17 13.41 -9.29
N ALA A 80 -14.83 13.43 -9.30
CA ALA A 80 -14.01 14.59 -8.94
C ALA A 80 -13.82 15.58 -10.10
N GLY A 81 -14.23 15.24 -11.33
CA GLY A 81 -14.03 16.05 -12.52
C GLY A 81 -12.57 16.27 -12.89
N LEU A 82 -11.69 15.32 -12.54
CA LEU A 82 -10.26 15.40 -12.84
C LEU A 82 -10.00 14.99 -14.30
N THR A 83 -9.14 15.73 -14.99
CA THR A 83 -8.75 15.45 -16.38
C THR A 83 -7.27 15.07 -16.52
N ASN A 84 -6.53 15.15 -15.42
CA ASN A 84 -5.10 14.91 -15.30
C ASN A 84 -4.76 13.67 -14.46
N LEU A 85 -5.71 12.72 -14.37
CA LEU A 85 -5.53 11.43 -13.70
C LEU A 85 -6.26 10.34 -14.48
N ALA A 86 -5.57 9.23 -14.68
CA ALA A 86 -6.14 8.00 -15.22
C ALA A 86 -5.66 6.79 -14.44
N PHE A 87 -6.46 5.74 -14.38
CA PHE A 87 -6.07 4.45 -13.80
C PHE A 87 -6.08 3.36 -14.87
N GLN A 88 -5.07 2.51 -14.84
CA GLN A 88 -4.98 1.33 -15.69
C GLN A 88 -4.56 0.08 -14.91
N GLU A 89 -4.96 -1.09 -15.43
CA GLU A 89 -4.54 -2.39 -14.91
C GLU A 89 -3.09 -2.65 -15.34
N GLY A 90 -2.22 -3.11 -14.41
CA GLY A 90 -0.82 -3.44 -14.69
C GLY A 90 -0.15 -4.17 -13.55
N ASP A 91 0.99 -4.83 -13.83
CA ASP A 91 1.80 -5.57 -12.86
C ASP A 91 3.04 -4.76 -12.49
N ALA A 92 3.24 -4.51 -11.20
CA ALA A 92 4.43 -3.78 -10.71
C ALA A 92 5.77 -4.47 -11.04
N CYS A 93 5.74 -5.76 -11.36
CA CYS A 93 6.93 -6.50 -11.79
C CYS A 93 7.24 -6.36 -13.29
N ASP A 94 6.32 -5.79 -14.06
CA ASP A 94 6.43 -5.64 -15.52
C ASP A 94 5.60 -4.43 -15.98
N LEU A 95 6.26 -3.31 -16.17
CA LEU A 95 5.68 -2.06 -16.66
C LEU A 95 6.03 -1.83 -18.14
N GLY A 96 6.18 -2.91 -18.92
CA GLY A 96 6.66 -2.87 -20.31
C GLY A 96 5.87 -1.97 -21.27
N ASP A 97 4.64 -1.60 -20.91
CA ASP A 97 3.81 -0.66 -21.67
C ASP A 97 4.14 0.83 -21.36
N LEU A 98 5.01 1.09 -20.38
CA LEU A 98 5.43 2.44 -19.99
C LEU A 98 6.83 2.72 -20.53
N ASP A 99 7.01 3.92 -21.07
CA ASP A 99 8.29 4.39 -21.61
C ASP A 99 9.34 4.56 -20.50
N ASP A 100 10.62 4.31 -20.84
CA ASP A 100 11.76 4.60 -19.97
C ASP A 100 11.81 6.10 -19.65
N GLU A 101 12.33 6.44 -18.49
CA GLU A 101 12.63 7.83 -18.07
C GLU A 101 11.46 8.81 -18.25
N SER A 102 10.23 8.34 -18.00
CA SER A 102 9.01 9.10 -18.32
C SER A 102 8.35 9.82 -17.15
N PHE A 103 8.72 9.52 -15.90
CA PHE A 103 8.09 10.08 -14.71
C PHE A 103 9.04 10.90 -13.84
N ASP A 104 8.56 12.06 -13.36
CA ASP A 104 9.25 12.90 -12.37
C ASP A 104 9.26 12.28 -11.00
N LEU A 105 8.17 11.58 -10.66
CA LEU A 105 7.97 10.88 -9.41
C LEU A 105 7.30 9.52 -9.69
N VAL A 106 7.92 8.48 -9.18
CA VAL A 106 7.31 7.16 -9.07
C VAL A 106 7.02 6.91 -7.60
N MET A 107 5.75 6.82 -7.22
CA MET A 107 5.39 6.52 -5.84
C MET A 107 4.67 5.18 -5.73
N SER A 108 4.84 4.52 -4.60
CA SER A 108 4.10 3.32 -4.25
C SER A 108 3.90 3.25 -2.74
N ILE A 109 2.70 3.58 -2.29
CA ILE A 109 2.39 3.63 -0.86
C ILE A 109 1.57 2.40 -0.50
N PHE A 110 2.25 1.43 0.13
CA PHE A 110 1.73 0.12 0.54
C PHE A 110 1.21 -0.81 -0.58
N GLY A 111 1.49 -0.49 -1.86
CA GLY A 111 1.00 -1.26 -3.00
C GLY A 111 2.03 -2.25 -3.56
N ALA A 112 3.08 -1.75 -4.20
CA ALA A 112 4.08 -2.58 -4.90
C ALA A 112 4.88 -3.52 -3.97
N MET A 113 4.89 -3.27 -2.66
CA MET A 113 5.49 -4.19 -1.70
C MET A 113 4.89 -5.60 -1.74
N PHE A 114 3.66 -5.75 -2.21
CA PHE A 114 2.98 -7.04 -2.31
C PHE A 114 3.29 -7.79 -3.62
N ALA A 115 4.00 -7.18 -4.55
CA ALA A 115 4.38 -7.84 -5.79
C ALA A 115 5.43 -8.94 -5.53
N PRO A 116 5.31 -10.12 -6.19
CA PRO A 116 6.06 -11.32 -5.81
C PRO A 116 7.54 -11.28 -6.18
N LYS A 117 7.98 -10.35 -7.04
CA LYS A 117 9.35 -10.26 -7.55
C LYS A 117 9.94 -8.89 -7.22
N PRO A 118 10.43 -8.68 -5.98
CA PRO A 118 10.84 -7.35 -5.52
C PRO A 118 12.01 -6.74 -6.30
N PHE A 119 12.92 -7.53 -6.86
CA PHE A 119 14.00 -7.03 -7.71
C PHE A 119 13.48 -6.52 -9.06
N ASP A 120 12.48 -7.19 -9.65
CA ASP A 120 11.84 -6.72 -10.89
C ASP A 120 11.09 -5.41 -10.62
N VAL A 121 10.39 -5.30 -9.48
CA VAL A 121 9.73 -4.05 -9.05
C VAL A 121 10.73 -2.90 -8.96
N ALA A 122 11.85 -3.08 -8.26
CA ALA A 122 12.86 -2.02 -8.11
C ALA A 122 13.43 -1.62 -9.48
N LYS A 123 13.73 -2.61 -10.35
CA LYS A 123 14.23 -2.38 -11.70
C LYS A 123 13.25 -1.58 -12.55
N GLU A 124 11.97 -1.93 -12.54
CA GLU A 124 10.94 -1.22 -13.30
C GLU A 124 10.73 0.20 -12.77
N MET A 125 10.67 0.39 -11.45
CA MET A 125 10.56 1.73 -10.87
C MET A 125 11.73 2.64 -11.27
N VAL A 126 12.96 2.11 -11.29
CA VAL A 126 14.16 2.85 -11.74
C VAL A 126 14.10 3.13 -13.24
N ARG A 127 13.69 2.16 -14.06
CA ARG A 127 13.60 2.31 -15.52
C ARG A 127 12.65 3.42 -15.94
N VAL A 128 11.47 3.50 -15.31
CA VAL A 128 10.46 4.49 -15.70
C VAL A 128 10.67 5.87 -15.06
N ALA A 129 11.48 5.96 -13.99
CA ALA A 129 11.84 7.22 -13.39
C ALA A 129 12.87 7.95 -14.27
N ARG A 130 12.63 9.24 -14.55
CA ARG A 130 13.58 10.03 -15.35
C ARG A 130 14.85 10.38 -14.57
N PRO A 131 15.97 10.68 -15.24
CA PRO A 131 17.14 11.26 -14.58
C PRO A 131 16.76 12.54 -13.79
N GLY A 132 17.15 12.59 -12.51
CA GLY A 132 16.78 13.68 -11.60
C GLY A 132 15.35 13.62 -11.07
N GLY A 133 14.60 12.56 -11.41
CA GLY A 133 13.33 12.22 -10.78
C GLY A 133 13.53 11.57 -9.41
N ARG A 134 12.44 11.12 -8.80
CA ARG A 134 12.46 10.45 -7.49
C ARG A 134 11.54 9.24 -7.48
N ILE A 135 11.92 8.25 -6.65
CA ILE A 135 11.04 7.14 -6.28
C ILE A 135 10.73 7.28 -4.80
N VAL A 136 9.46 7.18 -4.41
CA VAL A 136 9.05 7.18 -3.00
C VAL A 136 8.17 5.98 -2.71
N MET A 137 8.56 5.19 -1.71
CA MET A 137 7.76 4.04 -1.26
C MET A 137 7.36 4.19 0.20
N GLY A 138 6.18 3.69 0.54
CA GLY A 138 5.76 3.43 1.91
C GLY A 138 5.62 1.92 2.11
N ASN A 139 6.31 1.37 3.10
CA ASN A 139 6.34 -0.07 3.34
C ASN A 139 6.18 -0.39 4.82
N TRP A 140 5.32 -1.37 5.16
CA TRP A 140 5.11 -1.76 6.55
C TRP A 140 6.37 -2.41 7.14
N ILE A 141 6.75 -1.97 8.36
CA ILE A 141 7.97 -2.44 9.05
C ILE A 141 7.66 -3.77 9.77
N PRO A 142 8.40 -4.85 9.51
CA PRO A 142 8.17 -6.12 10.20
C PRO A 142 8.45 -6.00 11.71
N GLY A 143 7.55 -6.55 12.51
CA GLY A 143 7.67 -6.55 13.97
C GLY A 143 7.36 -5.21 14.65
N ASP A 144 7.01 -4.17 13.90
CA ASP A 144 6.55 -2.90 14.48
C ASP A 144 5.35 -3.12 15.41
N PRO A 145 5.27 -2.41 16.57
CA PRO A 145 4.17 -2.59 17.52
C PRO A 145 2.84 -1.99 17.07
N THR A 146 2.79 -1.24 15.96
CA THR A 146 1.57 -0.58 15.49
C THR A 146 0.72 -1.47 14.57
N LEU A 147 -0.49 -1.01 14.26
CA LEU A 147 -1.63 -1.75 13.73
C LEU A 147 -1.28 -2.79 12.66
N VAL A 148 -0.73 -2.37 11.50
CA VAL A 148 -0.67 -3.25 10.32
C VAL A 148 0.31 -4.40 10.52
N ALA A 149 1.49 -4.14 11.09
CA ALA A 149 2.45 -5.19 11.41
C ALA A 149 1.90 -6.20 12.41
N GLN A 150 1.10 -5.74 13.39
CA GLN A 150 0.47 -6.62 14.37
C GLN A 150 -0.71 -7.42 13.77
N ILE A 151 -1.54 -6.82 12.89
CA ILE A 151 -2.56 -7.57 12.13
C ILE A 151 -1.89 -8.72 11.37
N LEU A 152 -0.81 -8.44 10.62
CA LEU A 152 -0.13 -9.46 9.84
C LEU A 152 0.51 -10.54 10.70
N LYS A 153 1.11 -10.16 11.84
CA LYS A 153 1.69 -11.10 12.81
C LYS A 153 0.63 -12.03 13.40
N ILE A 154 -0.48 -11.48 13.91
CA ILE A 154 -1.59 -12.24 14.49
C ILE A 154 -2.17 -13.17 13.41
N SER A 155 -2.52 -12.62 12.25
CA SER A 155 -3.11 -13.39 11.14
C SER A 155 -2.23 -14.54 10.66
N SER A 156 -0.90 -14.38 10.67
CA SER A 156 0.04 -15.43 10.25
C SER A 156 0.02 -16.66 11.17
N ALA A 157 -0.32 -16.50 12.45
CA ALA A 157 -0.43 -17.60 13.40
C ALA A 157 -1.64 -18.51 13.14
N TYR A 158 -2.58 -18.07 12.33
CA TYR A 158 -3.80 -18.80 11.95
C TYR A 158 -3.76 -19.29 10.50
N SER A 159 -2.82 -18.79 9.71
CA SER A 159 -2.66 -19.13 8.30
C SER A 159 -1.71 -20.34 8.14
N PRO A 160 -1.84 -21.12 7.06
CA PRO A 160 -0.85 -22.14 6.74
C PRO A 160 0.51 -21.47 6.45
N PRO A 161 1.62 -22.22 6.64
CA PRO A 161 2.95 -21.70 6.32
C PRO A 161 3.02 -21.30 4.85
N PRO A 162 3.76 -20.24 4.51
CA PRO A 162 3.91 -19.80 3.13
C PRO A 162 4.60 -20.89 2.28
N PRO A 163 4.31 -20.94 0.97
CA PRO A 163 4.96 -21.89 0.07
C PRO A 163 6.47 -21.61 -0.02
N GLU A 164 7.22 -22.64 -0.45
CA GLU A 164 8.67 -22.49 -0.70
C GLU A 164 8.94 -21.38 -1.74
N GLY A 165 9.94 -20.56 -1.48
CA GLY A 165 10.29 -19.42 -2.34
C GLY A 165 9.40 -18.17 -2.16
N PHE A 166 8.46 -18.18 -1.22
CA PHE A 166 7.66 -17.00 -0.91
C PHE A 166 8.53 -15.86 -0.36
N VAL A 167 8.47 -14.70 -1.01
CA VAL A 167 9.09 -13.48 -0.51
C VAL A 167 8.05 -12.66 0.25
N SER A 168 8.27 -12.47 1.55
CA SER A 168 7.36 -11.69 2.37
C SER A 168 7.29 -10.23 1.91
N PRO A 169 6.10 -9.66 1.71
CA PRO A 169 5.91 -8.23 1.48
C PRO A 169 6.60 -7.36 2.53
N MET A 170 6.63 -7.83 3.78
CA MET A 170 7.26 -7.13 4.90
C MET A 170 8.78 -6.94 4.73
N SER A 171 9.41 -7.69 3.83
CA SER A 171 10.84 -7.51 3.52
C SER A 171 11.17 -6.14 2.88
N TRP A 172 10.18 -5.42 2.36
CA TRP A 172 10.30 -4.04 1.92
C TRP A 172 10.36 -3.01 3.07
N GLY A 173 9.96 -3.40 4.27
CA GLY A 173 10.09 -2.59 5.49
C GLY A 173 11.45 -2.74 6.19
N ILE A 174 12.43 -3.38 5.55
CA ILE A 174 13.80 -3.58 6.06
C ILE A 174 14.75 -2.79 5.16
N ALA A 175 15.44 -1.79 5.71
CA ALA A 175 16.26 -0.86 4.95
C ALA A 175 17.37 -1.55 4.12
N GLU A 176 18.01 -2.57 4.68
CA GLU A 176 19.04 -3.35 4.00
C GLU A 176 18.49 -4.07 2.76
N HIS A 177 17.28 -4.64 2.83
CA HIS A 177 16.65 -5.30 1.70
C HIS A 177 16.21 -4.29 0.62
N VAL A 178 15.80 -3.09 1.03
CA VAL A 178 15.49 -2.00 0.10
C VAL A 178 16.76 -1.59 -0.65
N ALA A 179 17.85 -1.35 0.08
CA ALA A 179 19.13 -0.97 -0.51
C ALA A 179 19.63 -2.03 -1.50
N GLU A 180 19.59 -3.32 -1.11
CA GLU A 180 19.99 -4.44 -1.98
C GLU A 180 19.23 -4.41 -3.34
N ARG A 181 17.92 -4.20 -3.32
CA ARG A 181 17.06 -4.21 -4.52
C ARG A 181 17.37 -3.04 -5.45
N PHE A 182 17.45 -1.82 -4.90
CA PHE A 182 17.73 -0.65 -5.71
C PHE A 182 19.20 -0.58 -6.18
N VAL A 183 20.15 -1.06 -5.38
CA VAL A 183 21.55 -1.21 -5.83
C VAL A 183 21.63 -2.23 -6.98
N ALA A 184 20.92 -3.34 -6.90
CA ALA A 184 20.84 -4.31 -8.01
C ALA A 184 20.16 -3.72 -9.26
N ALA A 185 19.29 -2.70 -9.10
CA ALA A 185 18.70 -1.94 -10.20
C ALA A 185 19.60 -0.81 -10.74
N GLY A 186 20.82 -0.65 -10.21
CA GLY A 186 21.81 0.32 -10.69
C GLY A 186 21.90 1.63 -9.91
N VAL A 187 21.16 1.79 -8.82
CA VAL A 187 21.19 3.00 -7.99
C VAL A 187 22.34 2.93 -6.99
N SER A 188 23.06 4.03 -6.80
CA SER A 188 24.09 4.13 -5.77
C SER A 188 23.47 4.15 -4.36
N GLU A 189 24.03 3.42 -3.41
CA GLU A 189 23.47 3.25 -2.06
C GLU A 189 23.27 4.59 -1.33
N ASN A 190 24.15 5.55 -1.52
CA ASN A 190 24.07 6.89 -0.94
C ASN A 190 22.90 7.75 -1.49
N LYS A 191 22.21 7.29 -2.51
CA LYS A 191 21.00 7.89 -3.09
C LYS A 191 19.71 7.24 -2.59
N ILE A 192 19.82 6.34 -1.62
CA ILE A 192 18.69 5.63 -1.01
C ILE A 192 18.56 6.09 0.44
N SER A 193 17.46 6.66 0.82
CA SER A 193 17.16 7.01 2.21
C SER A 193 15.93 6.26 2.71
N CYS A 194 15.98 5.83 3.97
CA CYS A 194 14.93 5.09 4.64
C CYS A 194 14.65 5.73 5.99
N GLU A 195 13.44 6.19 6.21
CA GLU A 195 13.03 6.87 7.44
C GLU A 195 11.68 6.33 7.94
N PRO A 196 11.50 6.10 9.24
CA PRO A 196 10.18 5.82 9.79
C PRO A 196 9.23 7.00 9.57
N ASP A 197 7.98 6.72 9.20
CA ASP A 197 6.90 7.70 9.12
C ASP A 197 5.61 7.05 9.62
N THR A 198 4.55 7.84 9.84
CA THR A 198 3.30 7.35 10.40
C THR A 198 2.13 7.62 9.45
N PHE A 199 1.31 6.60 9.30
CA PHE A 199 0.04 6.65 8.58
C PHE A 199 -1.10 6.40 9.57
N VAL A 200 -2.15 7.20 9.55
CA VAL A 200 -3.27 7.06 10.50
C VAL A 200 -4.50 6.56 9.74
N PHE A 201 -5.13 5.56 10.30
CA PHE A 201 -6.43 5.05 9.85
C PHE A 201 -7.53 5.72 10.66
N ASN A 202 -8.37 6.53 10.01
CA ASN A 202 -9.49 7.23 10.61
C ASN A 202 -10.82 6.66 10.10
N ALA A 203 -11.71 6.24 11.00
CA ALA A 203 -13.03 5.73 10.64
C ALA A 203 -14.10 6.30 11.60
N PRO A 204 -15.29 6.70 11.08
CA PRO A 204 -16.39 7.23 11.87
C PRO A 204 -17.25 6.09 12.47
N VAL A 205 -16.57 5.07 13.01
CA VAL A 205 -17.17 3.90 13.67
C VAL A 205 -16.26 3.41 14.78
N PRO A 206 -16.78 2.70 15.81
CA PRO A 206 -15.98 2.11 16.88
C PRO A 206 -14.91 1.11 16.33
N PRO A 207 -13.82 0.86 17.09
CA PRO A 207 -12.75 -0.05 16.66
C PRO A 207 -13.22 -1.45 16.24
N SER A 208 -14.16 -2.04 16.94
CA SER A 208 -14.69 -3.38 16.61
C SER A 208 -15.48 -3.39 15.29
N GLU A 209 -16.20 -2.32 14.95
CA GLU A 209 -16.86 -2.18 13.64
C GLU A 209 -15.83 -1.93 12.53
N PHE A 210 -14.77 -1.17 12.84
CA PHE A 210 -13.67 -1.00 11.90
C PHE A 210 -12.94 -2.32 11.62
N LEU A 211 -12.69 -3.14 12.64
CA LEU A 211 -12.19 -4.52 12.46
C LEU A 211 -13.13 -5.37 11.60
N ALA A 212 -14.45 -5.24 11.76
CA ALA A 212 -15.41 -5.97 10.93
C ALA A 212 -15.26 -5.62 9.43
N SER A 213 -14.87 -4.38 9.12
CA SER A 213 -14.54 -3.97 7.76
C SER A 213 -13.27 -4.69 7.23
N PHE A 214 -12.23 -4.84 8.05
CA PHE A 214 -11.05 -5.64 7.67
C PHE A 214 -11.40 -7.10 7.43
N LYS A 215 -12.19 -7.70 8.32
CA LYS A 215 -12.65 -9.09 8.18
C LYS A 215 -13.43 -9.31 6.88
N THR A 216 -14.22 -8.31 6.45
CA THR A 216 -15.16 -8.46 5.32
C THR A 216 -14.51 -8.08 3.99
N TYR A 217 -13.58 -7.11 3.98
CA TYR A 217 -13.14 -6.44 2.75
C TYR A 217 -11.63 -6.47 2.51
N TYR A 218 -10.82 -6.79 3.51
CA TYR A 218 -9.36 -6.83 3.36
C TYR A 218 -8.87 -8.25 3.06
N GLY A 219 -8.45 -8.50 1.83
CA GLY A 219 -8.08 -9.83 1.35
C GLY A 219 -7.17 -10.66 2.27
N PRO A 220 -6.07 -10.10 2.80
CA PRO A 220 -5.22 -10.81 3.76
C PRO A 220 -5.94 -11.25 5.04
N THR A 221 -6.77 -10.39 5.63
CA THR A 221 -7.56 -10.72 6.83
C THR A 221 -8.66 -11.73 6.51
N MET A 222 -9.34 -11.60 5.35
CA MET A 222 -10.33 -12.58 4.89
C MET A 222 -9.72 -13.99 4.81
N ASN A 223 -8.53 -14.12 4.21
CA ASN A 223 -7.84 -15.41 4.11
C ASN A 223 -7.45 -15.98 5.49
N ALA A 224 -7.02 -15.12 6.43
CA ALA A 224 -6.72 -15.56 7.79
C ALA A 224 -7.96 -16.09 8.52
N PHE A 225 -9.10 -15.41 8.39
CA PHE A 225 -10.36 -15.89 8.97
C PHE A 225 -10.84 -17.20 8.35
N GLU A 226 -10.76 -17.37 7.03
CA GLU A 226 -11.10 -18.63 6.37
C GLU A 226 -10.23 -19.79 6.87
N ALA A 227 -8.92 -19.57 7.02
CA ALA A 227 -8.02 -20.57 7.57
C ALA A 227 -8.33 -20.86 9.05
N ALA A 228 -8.63 -19.85 9.84
CA ALA A 228 -9.01 -19.99 11.24
C ALA A 228 -10.35 -20.73 11.40
N GLU A 229 -11.34 -20.45 10.55
CA GLU A 229 -12.63 -21.17 10.52
C GLU A 229 -12.45 -22.65 10.21
N ALA A 230 -11.63 -22.99 9.21
CA ALA A 230 -11.32 -24.37 8.86
C ALA A 230 -10.69 -25.17 10.01
N ASN A 231 -10.04 -24.47 10.96
CA ASN A 231 -9.39 -25.06 12.14
C ASN A 231 -10.19 -24.85 13.45
N GLY A 232 -11.41 -24.32 13.38
CA GLY A 232 -12.26 -24.03 14.54
C GLY A 232 -11.76 -22.91 15.46
N ARG A 233 -10.86 -22.02 14.98
CA ARG A 233 -10.17 -20.98 15.75
C ARG A 233 -10.58 -19.55 15.38
N ALA A 234 -11.64 -19.36 14.61
CA ALA A 234 -12.08 -18.05 14.15
C ALA A 234 -12.41 -17.06 15.29
N ASN A 235 -12.99 -17.56 16.39
CA ASN A 235 -13.29 -16.73 17.57
C ASN A 235 -12.01 -16.31 18.32
N GLU A 236 -10.97 -17.12 18.34
CA GLU A 236 -9.68 -16.76 18.94
C GLU A 236 -9.04 -15.61 18.12
N LEU A 237 -8.95 -15.77 16.79
CA LEU A 237 -8.46 -14.73 15.90
C LEU A 237 -9.24 -13.41 16.04
N LEU A 238 -10.58 -13.50 16.10
CA LEU A 238 -11.42 -12.33 16.28
C LEU A 238 -11.10 -11.63 17.60
N GLY A 239 -10.99 -12.37 18.70
CA GLY A 239 -10.68 -11.79 20.02
C GLY A 239 -9.31 -11.12 20.07
N GLU A 240 -8.28 -11.71 19.45
CA GLU A 240 -6.94 -11.10 19.42
C GLU A 240 -6.91 -9.82 18.57
N LEU A 241 -7.57 -9.82 17.42
CA LEU A 241 -7.64 -8.63 16.56
C LEU A 241 -8.50 -7.54 17.20
N ASP A 242 -9.61 -7.88 17.82
CA ASP A 242 -10.48 -6.90 18.51
C ASP A 242 -9.73 -6.21 19.65
N ALA A 243 -9.02 -6.99 20.47
CA ALA A 243 -8.17 -6.44 21.51
C ALA A 243 -7.07 -5.51 20.96
N LEU A 244 -6.48 -5.85 19.82
CA LEU A 244 -5.48 -5.01 19.13
C LEU A 244 -6.10 -3.66 18.71
N PHE A 245 -7.24 -3.68 18.01
CA PHE A 245 -7.88 -2.47 17.51
C PHE A 245 -8.33 -1.55 18.63
N ILE A 246 -8.91 -2.12 19.69
CA ILE A 246 -9.31 -1.36 20.90
C ILE A 246 -8.09 -0.73 21.58
N ALA A 247 -7.03 -1.52 21.79
CA ALA A 247 -5.83 -1.06 22.52
C ALA A 247 -5.06 0.03 21.77
N GLN A 248 -5.12 0.04 20.43
CA GLN A 248 -4.39 1.01 19.61
C GLN A 248 -5.23 2.23 19.20
N ASN A 249 -6.53 2.23 19.46
CA ASN A 249 -7.36 3.39 19.17
C ASN A 249 -6.99 4.60 20.02
N GLN A 250 -6.69 5.70 19.35
CA GLN A 250 -6.34 7.00 19.97
C GLN A 250 -7.47 8.03 19.88
N SER A 251 -8.62 7.66 19.29
CA SER A 251 -9.78 8.55 19.25
C SER A 251 -10.28 8.85 20.68
N SER A 252 -10.59 10.11 20.94
CA SER A 252 -11.30 10.51 22.16
C SER A 252 -12.82 10.28 22.06
N ASP A 253 -13.32 10.06 20.86
CA ASP A 253 -14.71 9.71 20.60
C ASP A 253 -14.86 8.18 20.62
N PRO A 254 -15.70 7.60 21.52
CA PRO A 254 -15.90 6.17 21.59
C PRO A 254 -16.54 5.56 20.32
N ASP A 255 -17.25 6.38 19.56
CA ASP A 255 -17.92 5.98 18.30
C ASP A 255 -17.03 6.20 17.07
N ALA A 256 -15.74 6.50 17.26
CA ALA A 256 -14.79 6.70 16.18
C ALA A 256 -13.47 5.95 16.41
N THR A 257 -12.79 5.67 15.33
CA THR A 257 -11.47 5.02 15.32
C THR A 257 -10.43 5.96 14.73
N SER A 258 -9.28 6.08 15.41
CA SER A 258 -8.06 6.74 14.93
C SER A 258 -6.87 5.90 15.36
N ILE A 259 -6.28 5.13 14.46
CA ILE A 259 -5.21 4.19 14.79
C ILE A 259 -3.98 4.47 13.91
N PRO A 260 -2.82 4.80 14.52
CA PRO A 260 -1.57 4.97 13.79
C PRO A 260 -0.97 3.63 13.36
N ALA A 261 -0.26 3.66 12.24
CA ALA A 261 0.57 2.56 11.78
C ALA A 261 1.91 3.12 11.27
N THR A 262 3.00 2.65 11.82
CA THR A 262 4.34 3.05 11.43
C THR A 262 4.77 2.31 10.16
N PHE A 263 5.41 3.03 9.27
CA PHE A 263 5.93 2.47 8.02
C PHE A 263 7.33 3.02 7.72
N LEU A 264 8.08 2.33 6.89
CA LEU A 264 9.33 2.78 6.33
C LEU A 264 9.05 3.61 5.07
N ARG A 265 9.31 4.92 5.15
CA ARG A 265 9.35 5.76 3.97
C ARG A 265 10.72 5.63 3.31
N VAL A 266 10.72 5.20 2.07
CA VAL A 266 11.90 5.06 1.23
C VAL A 266 11.89 6.17 0.20
N THR A 267 13.02 6.84 0.02
CA THR A 267 13.23 7.80 -1.07
C THR A 267 14.48 7.39 -1.83
N VAL A 268 14.37 7.30 -3.16
CA VAL A 268 15.46 6.94 -4.07
C VAL A 268 15.61 8.01 -5.14
N GLU A 269 16.83 8.40 -5.42
CA GLU A 269 17.21 9.33 -6.49
C GLU A 269 17.99 8.55 -7.58
N PRO A 270 17.30 7.97 -8.57
CA PRO A 270 17.93 7.12 -9.57
C PRO A 270 18.88 7.88 -10.53
#